data_a8acdbad303015a088cd3ae427bb84e4
#
_entry.id   a8acdbad303015a088cd3ae427bb84e4
#
_cell.length_a   1.000
_cell.length_b   1.000
_cell.length_c   1.000
_cell.angle_alpha   90.00
_cell.angle_beta   90.00
_cell.angle_gamma   90.00
#
_symmetry.space_group_name_H-M   'P 1'
#
loop_
_entity.id
_entity.type
_entity.pdbx_description
1 polymer ?
#
loop_
_entity_poly.entity_id
_entity_poly.type
_entity_poly.pdbx_seq_one_letter_code
_entity_poly.pdbx_strand_id
1 'polypeptide(L)'
;MTESLKSADIHLIQRIIPHRYPFLLVDKVVDIDGYQSARGIKNVTMNEPHFQGHFPGKPIMPGVTIIEAMAQTAAVMVGTALEMQDRNMLVYFMAIDSAKFRRMVVPGDVLEMKLLTTRGKPGGKVWKFSGIAEVEGELAAEAEFTAMMDLPKA
;
A
#
# COMPACT_ATOMS: atom_id res chain seq x y z
N MET A 1 -4.03 -1.33 -29.10
CA MET A 1 -2.72 -1.23 -28.43
C MET A 1 -2.95 -1.14 -26.93
N THR A 2 -2.39 -2.06 -26.21
CA THR A 2 -2.41 -1.98 -24.75
C THR A 2 -1.32 -1.01 -24.32
N GLU A 3 -1.68 -0.03 -23.50
CA GLU A 3 -0.68 0.81 -22.87
C GLU A 3 0.20 -0.06 -21.99
N SER A 4 1.51 0.21 -21.98
CA SER A 4 2.40 -0.47 -21.06
C SER A 4 2.11 -0.03 -19.64
N LEU A 5 2.11 -0.98 -18.70
CA LEU A 5 1.87 -0.72 -17.32
C LEU A 5 3.05 0.09 -16.73
N LYS A 6 2.73 0.98 -15.79
CA LYS A 6 3.73 1.81 -15.13
C LYS A 6 4.25 1.14 -13.86
N SER A 7 5.35 1.65 -13.36
CA SER A 7 5.90 1.23 -12.07
C SER A 7 6.46 2.44 -11.33
N ALA A 8 6.56 2.30 -10.01
CA ALA A 8 7.14 3.31 -9.14
C ALA A 8 8.23 2.67 -8.28
N ASP A 9 9.45 3.20 -8.40
CA ASP A 9 10.54 2.81 -7.52
C ASP A 9 10.46 3.62 -6.22
N ILE A 10 11.38 3.37 -5.30
CA ILE A 10 11.36 4.03 -4.00
C ILE A 10 11.48 5.56 -4.12
N HIS A 11 12.20 6.05 -5.11
CA HIS A 11 12.36 7.49 -5.30
C HIS A 11 11.03 8.14 -5.70
N LEU A 12 10.30 7.54 -6.63
CA LEU A 12 8.99 8.05 -7.02
C LEU A 12 7.97 7.89 -5.88
N ILE A 13 7.99 6.76 -5.17
CA ILE A 13 7.13 6.56 -4.00
C ILE A 13 7.28 7.71 -3.02
N GLN A 14 8.52 8.09 -2.68
CA GLN A 14 8.79 9.16 -1.73
C GLN A 14 8.36 10.54 -2.23
N ARG A 15 8.23 10.72 -3.52
CA ARG A 15 7.70 11.96 -4.11
C ARG A 15 6.17 12.00 -4.15
N ILE A 16 5.52 10.86 -3.97
CA ILE A 16 4.07 10.77 -4.03
C ILE A 16 3.46 10.74 -2.64
N ILE A 17 3.95 9.87 -1.76
CA ILE A 17 3.41 9.74 -0.39
C ILE A 17 4.37 10.36 0.63
N PRO A 18 3.83 10.96 1.71
CA PRO A 18 4.66 11.66 2.70
C PRO A 18 5.29 10.74 3.74
N HIS A 19 4.87 9.50 3.79
CA HIS A 19 5.32 8.53 4.78
C HIS A 19 6.84 8.35 4.73
N ARG A 20 7.48 8.23 5.91
CA ARG A 20 8.92 8.03 6.05
C ARG A 20 9.17 7.02 7.14
N TYR A 21 10.43 6.56 7.24
CA TYR A 21 10.83 5.67 8.31
C TYR A 21 10.32 6.15 9.67
N PRO A 22 9.73 5.27 10.51
CA PRO A 22 9.59 3.81 10.31
C PRO A 22 8.26 3.41 9.66
N PHE A 23 7.49 4.34 9.09
CA PHE A 23 6.12 4.10 8.63
C PHE A 23 5.96 4.07 7.11
N LEU A 24 7.04 4.08 6.36
CA LEU A 24 6.99 3.82 4.92
C LEU A 24 7.02 2.31 4.72
N LEU A 25 5.90 1.74 4.27
CA LEU A 25 5.67 0.30 4.28
C LEU A 25 5.54 -0.31 2.89
N VAL A 26 6.00 0.38 1.85
CA VAL A 26 6.01 -0.16 0.50
C VAL A 26 7.33 0.21 -0.16
N ASP A 27 7.96 -0.77 -0.80
CA ASP A 27 9.30 -0.61 -1.38
C ASP A 27 9.25 -0.39 -2.89
N LYS A 28 8.21 -0.89 -3.55
CA LYS A 28 8.04 -0.78 -4.99
C LYS A 28 6.58 -1.03 -5.35
N VAL A 29 6.09 -0.35 -6.36
CA VAL A 29 4.75 -0.62 -6.91
C VAL A 29 4.91 -0.87 -8.40
N VAL A 30 4.38 -2.00 -8.86
CA VAL A 30 4.52 -2.44 -10.24
C VAL A 30 3.15 -2.74 -10.86
N ASP A 31 3.13 -2.97 -12.16
CA ASP A 31 1.90 -3.31 -12.90
C ASP A 31 0.78 -2.31 -12.66
N ILE A 32 1.14 -1.02 -12.63
CA ILE A 32 0.18 0.06 -12.40
C ILE A 32 -0.64 0.26 -13.66
N ASP A 33 -1.91 -0.11 -13.60
CA ASP A 33 -2.87 0.05 -14.69
C ASP A 33 -3.78 1.24 -14.37
N GLY A 34 -3.34 2.44 -14.74
CA GLY A 34 -4.02 3.67 -14.40
C GLY A 34 -4.26 3.76 -12.89
N TYR A 35 -5.44 4.21 -12.51
CA TYR A 35 -5.84 4.20 -11.10
C TYR A 35 -6.74 3.00 -10.78
N GLN A 36 -6.73 1.95 -11.63
CA GLN A 36 -7.60 0.78 -11.49
C GLN A 36 -6.98 -0.34 -10.65
N SER A 37 -5.73 -0.69 -10.92
CA SER A 37 -5.08 -1.80 -10.24
C SER A 37 -3.57 -1.64 -10.22
N ALA A 38 -2.95 -2.26 -9.24
CA ALA A 38 -1.49 -2.28 -9.10
C ALA A 38 -1.06 -3.37 -8.14
N ARG A 39 0.24 -3.66 -8.12
CA ARG A 39 0.83 -4.62 -7.21
C ARG A 39 1.96 -3.95 -6.42
N GLY A 40 1.78 -3.87 -5.10
CA GLY A 40 2.79 -3.35 -4.19
C GLY A 40 3.70 -4.45 -3.69
N ILE A 41 4.95 -4.11 -3.44
CA ILE A 41 5.93 -5.03 -2.91
C ILE A 41 6.49 -4.45 -1.63
N LYS A 42 6.39 -5.23 -0.54
CA LYS A 42 7.02 -4.89 0.72
C LYS A 42 7.98 -6.00 1.10
N ASN A 43 9.24 -5.63 1.26
CA ASN A 43 10.24 -6.54 1.80
C ASN A 43 10.14 -6.51 3.33
N VAL A 44 9.83 -7.64 3.94
CA VAL A 44 9.68 -7.75 5.38
C VAL A 44 11.04 -8.11 5.97
N THR A 45 11.57 -7.21 6.80
CA THR A 45 12.93 -7.41 7.35
C THR A 45 12.92 -7.26 8.87
N MET A 46 13.77 -8.05 9.54
CA MET A 46 13.92 -7.98 10.99
C MET A 46 14.35 -6.59 11.46
N ASN A 47 14.94 -5.79 10.58
CA ASN A 47 15.40 -4.44 10.91
C ASN A 47 14.26 -3.40 10.89
N GLU A 48 13.04 -3.81 11.16
CA GLU A 48 11.89 -2.92 11.30
C GLU A 48 11.50 -2.80 12.78
N PRO A 49 11.26 -1.57 13.27
CA PRO A 49 11.05 -1.35 14.71
C PRO A 49 9.90 -2.15 15.33
N HIS A 50 8.82 -2.41 14.58
CA HIS A 50 7.66 -3.09 15.16
C HIS A 50 7.96 -4.53 15.59
N PHE A 51 9.00 -5.18 15.05
CA PHE A 51 9.31 -6.56 15.42
C PHE A 51 9.93 -6.68 16.82
N GLN A 52 10.39 -5.57 17.40
CA GLN A 52 10.91 -5.59 18.77
C GLN A 52 9.79 -5.84 19.78
N GLY A 53 8.61 -5.33 19.49
CA GLY A 53 7.47 -5.43 20.39
C GLY A 53 6.39 -6.41 19.97
N HIS A 54 6.41 -6.85 18.72
CA HIS A 54 5.33 -7.70 18.17
C HIS A 54 5.91 -8.94 17.49
N PHE A 55 6.41 -9.93 18.18
CA PHE A 55 6.54 -10.02 19.64
C PHE A 55 7.97 -10.37 20.00
N PRO A 56 8.46 -10.08 21.22
CA PRO A 56 9.80 -10.48 21.64
C PRO A 56 10.01 -11.99 21.41
N GLY A 57 11.06 -12.32 20.66
CA GLY A 57 11.36 -13.72 20.34
C GLY A 57 10.50 -14.36 19.27
N LYS A 58 9.43 -13.69 18.83
CA LYS A 58 8.54 -14.19 17.77
C LYS A 58 8.05 -13.03 16.90
N PRO A 59 8.88 -12.58 15.95
CA PRO A 59 8.53 -11.43 15.12
C PRO A 59 7.43 -11.77 14.12
N ILE A 60 6.32 -11.05 14.18
CA ILE A 60 5.19 -11.19 13.28
C ILE A 60 4.79 -9.79 12.83
N MET A 61 4.63 -9.59 11.52
CA MET A 61 4.15 -8.30 11.02
C MET A 61 2.72 -8.05 11.52
N PRO A 62 2.48 -6.93 12.22
CA PRO A 62 1.12 -6.65 12.69
C PRO A 62 0.14 -6.57 11.54
N GLY A 63 -1.04 -7.21 11.69
CA GLY A 63 -2.05 -7.21 10.63
C GLY A 63 -2.47 -5.81 10.23
N VAL A 64 -2.57 -4.89 11.18
CA VAL A 64 -2.95 -3.50 10.89
C VAL A 64 -1.92 -2.80 10.00
N THR A 65 -0.64 -3.15 10.09
CA THR A 65 0.39 -2.58 9.23
C THR A 65 0.34 -3.16 7.83
N ILE A 66 -0.17 -4.38 7.65
CA ILE A 66 -0.42 -4.94 6.32
C ILE A 66 -1.48 -4.11 5.60
N ILE A 67 -2.57 -3.76 6.30
CA ILE A 67 -3.62 -2.92 5.72
C ILE A 67 -3.08 -1.53 5.42
N GLU A 68 -2.25 -0.98 6.29
CA GLU A 68 -1.60 0.30 6.05
C GLU A 68 -0.71 0.24 4.80
N ALA A 69 0.05 -0.84 4.64
CA ALA A 69 0.89 -1.04 3.45
C ALA A 69 0.05 -1.13 2.17
N MET A 70 -1.13 -1.75 2.24
CA MET A 70 -2.08 -1.77 1.13
C MET A 70 -2.55 -0.36 0.78
N ALA A 71 -2.87 0.45 1.78
CA ALA A 71 -3.31 1.83 1.57
C ALA A 71 -2.22 2.68 0.93
N GLN A 72 -0.97 2.50 1.36
CA GLN A 72 0.16 3.19 0.75
C GLN A 72 0.37 2.76 -0.70
N THR A 73 0.23 1.47 -0.99
CA THR A 73 0.29 0.96 -2.35
C THR A 73 -0.78 1.60 -3.22
N ALA A 74 -2.01 1.67 -2.72
CA ALA A 74 -3.12 2.29 -3.43
C ALA A 74 -2.87 3.77 -3.69
N ALA A 75 -2.32 4.49 -2.71
CA ALA A 75 -1.99 5.90 -2.85
C ALA A 75 -0.90 6.12 -3.91
N VAL A 76 0.11 5.26 -3.95
CA VAL A 76 1.16 5.33 -4.96
C VAL A 76 0.58 5.06 -6.36
N MET A 77 -0.30 4.07 -6.46
CA MET A 77 -0.99 3.76 -7.72
C MET A 77 -1.75 4.99 -8.25
N VAL A 78 -2.61 5.57 -7.43
CA VAL A 78 -3.41 6.73 -7.81
C VAL A 78 -2.51 7.93 -8.09
N GLY A 79 -1.52 8.17 -7.24
CA GLY A 79 -0.59 9.29 -7.39
C GLY A 79 0.27 9.19 -8.64
N THR A 80 0.67 7.98 -9.02
CA THR A 80 1.41 7.77 -10.27
C THR A 80 0.52 8.01 -11.48
N ALA A 81 -0.69 7.44 -11.46
CA ALA A 81 -1.63 7.55 -12.56
C ALA A 81 -2.07 9.00 -12.82
N LEU A 82 -2.26 9.78 -11.76
CA LEU A 82 -2.76 11.15 -11.84
C LEU A 82 -1.64 12.19 -11.71
N GLU A 83 -0.38 11.75 -11.79
CA GLU A 83 0.81 12.63 -11.76
C GLU A 83 0.83 13.56 -10.55
N MET A 84 0.68 12.97 -9.35
CA MET A 84 0.59 13.70 -8.09
C MET A 84 1.94 13.84 -7.37
N GLN A 85 3.06 13.56 -8.03
CA GLN A 85 4.38 13.69 -7.39
C GLN A 85 4.65 15.14 -7.00
N ASP A 86 5.33 15.30 -5.87
CA ASP A 86 5.72 16.59 -5.29
C ASP A 86 4.54 17.48 -4.88
N ARG A 87 3.35 16.89 -4.70
CA ARG A 87 2.14 17.60 -4.35
C ARG A 87 1.80 17.53 -2.85
N ASN A 88 2.65 16.86 -2.05
CA ASN A 88 2.43 16.70 -0.60
C ASN A 88 1.08 16.08 -0.25
N MET A 89 0.69 15.05 -0.97
CA MET A 89 -0.58 14.36 -0.74
C MET A 89 -0.61 13.73 0.64
N LEU A 90 -1.72 13.91 1.37
CA LEU A 90 -1.98 13.23 2.62
C LEU A 90 -2.92 12.06 2.37
N VAL A 91 -2.66 10.94 3.02
CA VAL A 91 -3.47 9.73 2.87
C VAL A 91 -3.86 9.23 4.24
N TYR A 92 -5.14 9.07 4.49
CA TYR A 92 -5.58 8.52 5.76
C TYR A 92 -6.86 7.71 5.59
N PHE A 93 -7.03 6.74 6.48
CA PHE A 93 -8.22 5.89 6.47
C PHE A 93 -9.44 6.66 6.91
N MET A 94 -10.56 6.40 6.22
CA MET A 94 -11.88 6.79 6.68
C MET A 94 -12.60 5.59 7.27
N ALA A 95 -12.37 4.39 6.71
CA ALA A 95 -13.01 3.17 7.18
C ALA A 95 -12.21 1.96 6.72
N ILE A 96 -12.22 0.93 7.52
CA ILE A 96 -11.81 -0.41 7.11
C ILE A 96 -13.09 -1.22 7.17
N ASP A 97 -13.63 -1.54 5.98
CA ASP A 97 -14.95 -2.15 5.87
C ASP A 97 -14.91 -3.64 6.20
N SER A 98 -13.82 -4.30 5.84
CA SER A 98 -13.57 -5.69 6.22
C SER A 98 -12.08 -5.96 6.20
N ALA A 99 -11.63 -6.91 7.01
CA ALA A 99 -10.25 -7.36 7.02
C ALA A 99 -10.21 -8.80 7.53
N LYS A 100 -9.44 -9.64 6.86
CA LYS A 100 -9.22 -11.03 7.26
C LYS A 100 -7.75 -11.35 7.14
N PHE A 101 -7.21 -12.02 8.15
CA PHE A 101 -5.82 -12.43 8.22
C PHE A 101 -5.75 -13.94 8.17
N ARG A 102 -5.05 -14.49 7.17
CA ARG A 102 -5.06 -15.92 6.86
C ARG A 102 -3.75 -16.61 7.18
N ARG A 103 -2.67 -15.85 7.24
CA ARG A 103 -1.32 -16.36 7.42
C ARG A 103 -0.46 -15.30 8.10
N MET A 104 0.44 -15.73 9.00
CA MET A 104 1.41 -14.81 9.60
C MET A 104 2.45 -14.40 8.56
N VAL A 105 2.82 -13.13 8.58
CA VAL A 105 3.89 -12.58 7.76
C VAL A 105 5.06 -12.30 8.68
N VAL A 106 6.24 -12.78 8.32
CA VAL A 106 7.42 -12.77 9.18
C VAL A 106 8.62 -12.21 8.44
N PRO A 107 9.67 -11.78 9.17
CA PRO A 107 10.90 -11.32 8.52
C PRO A 107 11.47 -12.36 7.55
N GLY A 108 11.88 -11.93 6.37
CA GLY A 108 12.31 -12.78 5.28
C GLY A 108 11.25 -12.98 4.21
N ASP A 109 9.99 -12.70 4.53
CA ASP A 109 8.93 -12.77 3.52
C ASP A 109 8.97 -11.56 2.60
N VAL A 110 8.57 -11.76 1.35
CA VAL A 110 8.26 -10.68 0.42
C VAL A 110 6.75 -10.63 0.29
N LEU A 111 6.16 -9.53 0.77
CA LEU A 111 4.71 -9.37 0.75
C LEU A 111 4.31 -8.68 -0.55
N GLU A 112 3.47 -9.34 -1.33
CA GLU A 112 2.91 -8.78 -2.56
C GLU A 112 1.45 -8.40 -2.30
N MET A 113 1.11 -7.16 -2.62
CA MET A 113 -0.22 -6.62 -2.36
C MET A 113 -0.87 -6.23 -3.67
N LYS A 114 -1.95 -6.92 -4.02
CA LYS A 114 -2.71 -6.63 -5.24
C LYS A 114 -3.87 -5.73 -4.88
N LEU A 115 -3.86 -4.50 -5.40
CA LEU A 115 -4.86 -3.50 -5.11
C LEU A 115 -5.77 -3.29 -6.30
N LEU A 116 -7.06 -3.12 -6.01
CA LEU A 116 -8.08 -2.84 -7.01
C LEU A 116 -8.93 -1.68 -6.51
N THR A 117 -9.08 -0.65 -7.34
CA THR A 117 -9.98 0.45 -7.04
C THR A 117 -11.41 0.00 -7.31
N THR A 118 -12.25 0.05 -6.27
CA THR A 118 -13.67 -0.29 -6.40
C THR A 118 -14.53 0.95 -6.55
N ARG A 119 -14.07 2.10 -6.06
CA ARG A 119 -14.77 3.37 -6.20
C ARG A 119 -13.78 4.52 -6.11
N GLY A 120 -13.93 5.51 -6.98
CA GLY A 120 -13.09 6.71 -6.98
C GLY A 120 -12.92 7.22 -8.40
N LYS A 121 -12.60 8.52 -8.51
CA LYS A 121 -12.40 9.17 -9.80
C LYS A 121 -11.39 10.30 -9.65
N PRO A 122 -10.70 10.69 -10.74
CA PRO A 122 -9.81 11.85 -10.73
C PRO A 122 -10.54 13.09 -10.22
N GLY A 123 -9.88 13.82 -9.32
CA GLY A 123 -10.45 15.01 -8.68
C GLY A 123 -11.23 14.72 -7.41
N GLY A 124 -11.65 13.49 -7.18
CA GLY A 124 -12.30 13.09 -5.94
C GLY A 124 -11.29 12.82 -4.84
N LYS A 125 -11.71 13.02 -3.59
CA LYS A 125 -10.84 12.78 -2.42
C LYS A 125 -11.07 11.42 -1.80
N VAL A 126 -12.29 10.87 -1.90
CA VAL A 126 -12.66 9.61 -1.25
C VAL A 126 -12.52 8.46 -2.24
N TRP A 127 -11.75 7.44 -1.84
CA TRP A 127 -11.46 6.29 -2.67
C TRP A 127 -11.70 5.00 -1.89
N LYS A 128 -12.26 4.01 -2.56
CA LYS A 128 -12.45 2.67 -2.00
C LYS A 128 -11.59 1.67 -2.76
N PHE A 129 -10.97 0.77 -2.01
CA PHE A 129 -10.09 -0.25 -2.57
C PHE A 129 -10.38 -1.62 -2.00
N SER A 130 -10.12 -2.63 -2.81
CA SER A 130 -10.05 -4.02 -2.38
C SER A 130 -8.59 -4.45 -2.52
N GLY A 131 -8.04 -5.09 -1.51
CA GLY A 131 -6.66 -5.54 -1.53
C GLY A 131 -6.51 -6.96 -1.03
N ILE A 132 -5.59 -7.70 -1.65
CA ILE A 132 -5.12 -8.98 -1.14
C ILE A 132 -3.61 -8.94 -0.99
N ALA A 133 -3.10 -9.56 0.07
CA ALA A 133 -1.67 -9.66 0.32
C ALA A 133 -1.28 -11.13 0.30
N GLU A 134 -0.21 -11.43 -0.44
CA GLU A 134 0.27 -12.80 -0.62
C GLU A 134 1.76 -12.89 -0.33
N VAL A 135 2.18 -14.06 0.14
CA VAL A 135 3.59 -14.43 0.27
C VAL A 135 3.79 -15.71 -0.53
N GLU A 136 4.64 -15.66 -1.56
CA GLU A 136 4.88 -16.80 -2.45
C GLU A 136 3.59 -17.42 -2.98
N GLY A 137 2.62 -16.56 -3.37
CA GLY A 137 1.34 -17.00 -3.91
C GLY A 137 0.33 -17.46 -2.87
N GLU A 138 0.69 -17.53 -1.60
CA GLU A 138 -0.23 -17.92 -0.52
C GLU A 138 -0.90 -16.69 0.08
N LEU A 139 -2.22 -16.71 0.16
CA LEU A 139 -3.00 -15.58 0.69
C LEU A 139 -2.68 -15.36 2.17
N ALA A 140 -2.17 -14.18 2.50
CA ALA A 140 -1.85 -13.81 3.88
C ALA A 140 -2.93 -12.93 4.50
N ALA A 141 -3.49 -12.00 3.72
CA ALA A 141 -4.51 -11.09 4.22
C ALA A 141 -5.37 -10.59 3.07
N GLU A 142 -6.58 -10.17 3.40
CA GLU A 142 -7.45 -9.48 2.46
C GLU A 142 -8.21 -8.39 3.19
N ALA A 143 -8.49 -7.28 2.52
CA ALA A 143 -9.18 -6.15 3.13
C ALA A 143 -9.92 -5.32 2.10
N GLU A 144 -11.00 -4.69 2.57
CA GLU A 144 -11.67 -3.63 1.84
C GLU A 144 -11.65 -2.39 2.72
N PHE A 145 -11.25 -1.25 2.15
CA PHE A 145 -11.09 -0.04 2.93
C PHE A 145 -11.39 1.20 2.10
N THR A 146 -11.70 2.28 2.83
CA THR A 146 -11.95 3.59 2.26
C THR A 146 -10.88 4.54 2.77
N ALA A 147 -10.23 5.25 1.87
CA ALA A 147 -9.18 6.20 2.21
C ALA A 147 -9.52 7.58 1.63
N MET A 148 -9.08 8.60 2.33
CA MET A 148 -9.10 9.96 1.81
C MET A 148 -7.71 10.31 1.29
N MET A 149 -7.66 10.85 0.08
CA MET A 149 -6.43 11.35 -0.53
C MET A 149 -6.59 12.85 -0.70
N ASP A 150 -5.91 13.59 0.17
CA ASP A 150 -6.06 15.03 0.24
C ASP A 150 -4.80 15.72 -0.28
N LEU A 151 -4.98 16.53 -1.33
CA LEU A 151 -3.93 17.37 -1.86
C LEU A 151 -4.06 18.74 -1.23
N PRO A 152 -3.05 19.22 -0.47
CA PRO A 152 -3.08 20.57 0.04
C PRO A 152 -3.17 21.56 -1.11
N LYS A 153 -3.93 22.63 -0.90
CA LYS A 153 -3.99 23.70 -1.88
C LYS A 153 -2.64 24.37 -1.99
N ALA A 154 -2.24 24.66 -3.22
CA ALA A 154 -0.99 25.35 -3.50
C ALA A 154 -1.01 26.75 -2.89
#